data_5ca5e14e2795668067a825ba3f077c22
#
_entry.id   5ca5e14e2795668067a825ba3f077c22
#
_cell.length_a   1.000
_cell.length_b   1.000
_cell.length_c   1.000
_cell.angle_alpha   90.00
_cell.angle_beta   90.00
_cell.angle_gamma   90.00
#
_symmetry.space_group_name_H-M   'P 1'
#
loop_
_entity.id
_entity.type
_entity.pdbx_description
1 polymer ?
#
loop_
_entity_poly.entity_id
_entity_poly.type
_entity_poly.pdbx_seq_one_letter_code
_entity_poly.pdbx_strand_id
1 'polypeptide(L)'
;ADLVYFPNRYIPMREDLFNRVSWQIQTRTQVSRVYAWMPVYAWELQRTNPVSKNIVKTQQVAKGKHLNMGYHRLSPYSKPAQKIIKGIYQDLAKSSSFNGVIFHDDATMSDYEDASPDALKAYKKAGLPVELASIRADEKKLQKWTALKTQTIDDFSMELAQEIRYYQPFLMTARNMYAQVALFAYAENWYAQSLERSLDHYDFTAIMAMPYMEQVEDKDQFFKDLVNRVSKYPNGLKKTVFEIQAVDWRNNNKVSSE
;
A
#
# COMPACT_ATOMS: atom_id res chain seq x y z
N ALA A 1 2.45 11.60 -3.08
CA ALA A 1 3.21 12.58 -2.30
C ALA A 1 3.98 13.49 -3.25
N ASP A 2 3.80 14.78 -3.11
CA ASP A 2 4.45 15.85 -3.88
C ASP A 2 5.59 16.52 -3.09
N LEU A 3 5.63 16.30 -1.78
CA LEU A 3 6.64 16.78 -0.84
C LEU A 3 7.04 15.65 0.10
N VAL A 4 8.27 15.68 0.59
CA VAL A 4 8.79 14.73 1.57
C VAL A 4 9.51 15.44 2.74
N TYR A 5 9.77 14.69 3.82
CA TYR A 5 10.41 15.16 5.03
C TYR A 5 11.77 14.48 5.29
N PHE A 6 12.45 14.12 4.20
CA PHE A 6 13.81 13.56 4.23
C PHE A 6 14.55 13.93 2.93
N PRO A 7 15.88 13.99 2.94
CA PRO A 7 16.68 14.29 1.75
C PRO A 7 16.52 13.19 0.70
N ASN A 8 16.21 13.59 -0.55
CA ASN A 8 16.13 12.67 -1.69
C ASN A 8 16.35 13.40 -3.01
N ARG A 9 16.61 12.62 -4.08
CA ARG A 9 16.96 13.14 -5.43
C ARG A 9 15.76 13.48 -6.32
N TYR A 10 14.54 13.08 -5.96
CA TYR A 10 13.43 13.02 -6.92
C TYR A 10 12.24 13.89 -6.56
N ILE A 11 11.96 14.04 -5.28
CA ILE A 11 10.79 14.76 -4.76
C ILE A 11 11.27 15.96 -3.95
N PRO A 12 10.67 17.14 -4.09
CA PRO A 12 11.03 18.29 -3.27
C PRO A 12 10.94 17.97 -1.77
N MET A 13 11.99 18.26 -1.04
CA MET A 13 12.01 18.15 0.41
C MET A 13 11.44 19.42 1.03
N ARG A 14 10.43 19.29 1.89
CA ARG A 14 9.93 20.41 2.68
C ARG A 14 10.89 20.77 3.80
N GLU A 15 11.32 19.78 4.55
CA GLU A 15 12.34 19.88 5.60
C GLU A 15 12.81 18.48 6.00
N ASP A 16 14.00 18.35 6.59
CA ASP A 16 14.51 17.10 7.13
C ASP A 16 13.94 16.83 8.53
N LEU A 17 12.65 16.50 8.56
CA LEU A 17 11.91 16.29 9.78
C LEU A 17 11.97 14.83 10.24
N PHE A 18 11.85 13.87 9.31
CA PHE A 18 11.75 12.45 9.64
C PHE A 18 12.98 11.96 10.42
N ASN A 19 14.18 12.27 9.93
CA ASN A 19 15.42 11.90 10.59
C ASN A 19 15.51 12.49 12.03
N ARG A 20 15.19 13.77 12.17
CA ARG A 20 15.23 14.46 13.47
C ARG A 20 14.25 13.87 14.49
N VAL A 21 13.00 13.61 14.05
CA VAL A 21 11.95 13.03 14.91
C VAL A 21 12.29 11.58 15.26
N SER A 22 12.67 10.77 14.30
CA SER A 22 13.07 9.37 14.53
C SER A 22 14.21 9.26 15.51
N TRP A 23 15.26 10.07 15.34
CA TRP A 23 16.39 10.13 16.27
C TRP A 23 15.97 10.52 17.71
N GLN A 24 15.12 11.56 17.83
CA GLN A 24 14.65 12.00 19.14
C GLN A 24 13.82 10.94 19.85
N ILE A 25 12.90 10.28 19.12
CA ILE A 25 12.08 9.21 19.69
C ILE A 25 12.97 8.08 20.19
N GLN A 26 13.91 7.61 19.36
CA GLN A 26 14.77 6.47 19.69
C GLN A 26 15.78 6.77 20.83
N THR A 27 16.21 8.03 20.99
CA THR A 27 17.24 8.41 21.96
C THR A 27 16.69 9.02 23.25
N ARG A 28 15.46 9.52 23.25
CA ARG A 28 14.88 10.28 24.38
C ARG A 28 13.62 9.67 24.97
N THR A 29 13.16 8.55 24.42
CA THR A 29 11.98 7.85 24.92
C THR A 29 12.26 6.35 25.09
N GLN A 30 11.32 5.62 25.66
CA GLN A 30 11.38 4.16 25.78
C GLN A 30 10.84 3.43 24.52
N VAL A 31 10.51 4.16 23.45
CA VAL A 31 10.05 3.56 22.20
C VAL A 31 11.21 2.79 21.57
N SER A 32 11.03 1.49 21.45
CA SER A 32 12.06 0.57 20.96
C SER A 32 12.13 0.50 19.41
N ARG A 33 11.06 0.90 18.72
CA ARG A 33 10.99 0.78 17.26
C ARG A 33 10.22 1.95 16.65
N VAL A 34 10.80 2.53 15.60
CA VAL A 34 10.19 3.57 14.77
C VAL A 34 10.05 3.04 13.36
N TYR A 35 8.87 3.21 12.79
CA TYR A 35 8.57 2.78 11.41
C TYR A 35 8.36 4.00 10.52
N ALA A 36 8.94 3.98 9.33
CA ALA A 36 8.64 4.93 8.29
C ALA A 36 7.37 4.50 7.55
N TRP A 37 6.32 5.32 7.57
CA TRP A 37 5.11 5.09 6.78
C TRP A 37 5.29 5.71 5.40
N MET A 38 5.44 4.86 4.37
CA MET A 38 5.92 5.27 3.06
C MET A 38 4.96 4.92 1.93
N PRO A 39 4.61 5.88 1.06
CA PRO A 39 3.94 5.58 -0.20
C PRO A 39 4.75 4.59 -1.03
N VAL A 40 4.09 3.63 -1.69
CA VAL A 40 4.73 2.72 -2.64
C VAL A 40 4.68 3.30 -4.05
N TYR A 41 3.51 3.71 -4.51
CA TYR A 41 3.30 4.20 -5.87
C TYR A 41 2.79 5.65 -5.95
N ALA A 42 2.22 6.21 -4.86
CA ALA A 42 1.63 7.54 -4.85
C ALA A 42 2.68 8.67 -4.78
N TRP A 43 3.57 8.69 -5.75
CA TRP A 43 4.60 9.72 -5.91
C TRP A 43 4.27 10.66 -7.04
N GLU A 44 4.21 11.96 -6.76
CA GLU A 44 3.97 13.01 -7.73
C GLU A 44 5.29 13.61 -8.19
N LEU A 45 5.80 13.10 -9.29
CA LEU A 45 7.02 13.61 -9.90
C LEU A 45 6.73 14.96 -10.57
N GLN A 46 7.74 15.84 -10.61
CA GLN A 46 7.65 17.10 -11.35
C GLN A 46 7.28 16.83 -12.81
N ARG A 47 6.43 17.68 -13.39
CA ARG A 47 5.94 17.53 -14.78
C ARG A 47 7.06 17.48 -15.83
N THR A 48 8.22 18.07 -15.52
CA THR A 48 9.42 18.02 -16.36
C THR A 48 10.10 16.65 -16.38
N ASN A 49 9.80 15.80 -15.38
CA ASN A 49 10.31 14.43 -15.38
C ASN A 49 9.47 13.58 -16.35
N PRO A 50 10.07 12.95 -17.39
CA PRO A 50 9.32 12.17 -18.38
C PRO A 50 8.57 10.98 -17.77
N VAL A 51 9.05 10.46 -16.63
CA VAL A 51 8.42 9.33 -15.91
C VAL A 51 7.12 9.75 -15.21
N SER A 52 6.87 11.03 -15.01
CA SER A 52 5.62 11.53 -14.39
C SER A 52 4.35 11.09 -15.14
N LYS A 53 4.47 10.70 -16.41
CA LYS A 53 3.36 10.22 -17.25
C LYS A 53 3.14 8.70 -17.16
N ASN A 54 4.03 7.97 -16.50
CA ASN A 54 3.96 6.52 -16.35
C ASN A 54 3.08 6.13 -15.15
N ILE A 55 1.82 6.53 -15.21
CA ILE A 55 0.84 6.38 -14.14
C ILE A 55 -0.08 5.19 -14.36
N VAL A 56 -0.66 4.70 -13.26
CA VAL A 56 -1.79 3.76 -13.29
C VAL A 56 -2.93 4.37 -14.10
N LYS A 57 -3.51 3.59 -14.99
CA LYS A 57 -4.65 4.00 -15.82
C LYS A 57 -5.85 3.12 -15.55
N THR A 58 -7.02 3.72 -15.48
CA THR A 58 -8.29 3.00 -15.50
C THR A 58 -8.72 2.73 -16.94
N GLN A 59 -9.18 1.52 -17.22
CA GLN A 59 -9.91 1.27 -18.45
C GLN A 59 -11.33 1.81 -18.28
N GLN A 60 -11.81 2.51 -19.32
CA GLN A 60 -13.04 3.28 -19.29
C GLN A 60 -14.23 2.45 -18.79
N VAL A 61 -14.87 2.93 -17.76
CA VAL A 61 -16.12 2.41 -17.22
C VAL A 61 -17.27 3.26 -17.69
N ALA A 62 -18.44 2.67 -17.83
CA ALA A 62 -19.67 3.36 -18.21
C ALA A 62 -19.86 4.64 -17.40
N LYS A 63 -20.26 5.71 -18.09
CA LYS A 63 -20.40 7.10 -17.60
C LYS A 63 -20.61 7.24 -16.11
N GLY A 64 -19.72 7.94 -15.42
CA GLY A 64 -19.96 8.53 -14.12
C GLY A 64 -19.32 7.87 -12.90
N LYS A 65 -18.56 6.79 -13.02
CA LYS A 65 -17.84 6.21 -11.88
C LYS A 65 -16.33 6.37 -12.07
N HIS A 66 -15.72 7.22 -11.27
CA HIS A 66 -14.27 7.24 -11.11
C HIS A 66 -13.88 6.07 -10.21
N LEU A 67 -13.30 5.04 -10.79
CA LEU A 67 -12.84 3.84 -10.10
C LEU A 67 -11.31 3.83 -9.95
N ASN A 68 -10.73 5.00 -9.70
CA ASN A 68 -9.40 5.08 -9.17
C ASN A 68 -9.49 4.98 -7.64
N MET A 69 -8.46 4.43 -7.01
CA MET A 69 -8.40 4.28 -5.56
C MET A 69 -8.11 5.61 -4.81
N GLY A 70 -8.45 6.77 -5.40
CA GLY A 70 -8.21 8.08 -4.82
C GLY A 70 -6.76 8.57 -4.87
N TYR A 71 -5.82 7.76 -5.34
CA TYR A 71 -4.41 8.09 -5.44
C TYR A 71 -3.96 8.32 -6.88
N HIS A 72 -3.14 9.36 -7.08
CA HIS A 72 -2.34 9.49 -8.29
C HIS A 72 -1.09 8.61 -8.11
N ARG A 73 -1.00 7.51 -8.85
CA ARG A 73 0.02 6.47 -8.66
C ARG A 73 0.85 6.27 -9.92
N LEU A 74 2.16 6.12 -9.73
CA LEU A 74 3.02 5.57 -10.78
C LEU A 74 2.67 4.10 -11.04
N SER A 75 2.73 3.67 -12.30
CA SER A 75 2.39 2.29 -12.64
C SER A 75 3.41 1.29 -12.07
N PRO A 76 2.96 0.25 -11.36
CA PRO A 76 3.84 -0.81 -10.89
C PRO A 76 4.53 -1.60 -12.01
N TYR A 77 4.02 -1.52 -13.23
CA TYR A 77 4.59 -2.19 -14.40
C TYR A 77 5.63 -1.34 -15.15
N SER A 78 5.78 -0.06 -14.82
CA SER A 78 6.76 0.84 -15.43
C SER A 78 8.14 0.69 -14.79
N LYS A 79 9.10 0.09 -15.48
CA LYS A 79 10.48 -0.05 -15.00
C LYS A 79 11.16 1.30 -14.69
N PRO A 80 10.98 2.37 -15.50
CA PRO A 80 11.50 3.69 -15.12
C PRO A 80 10.89 4.23 -13.82
N ALA A 81 9.58 4.02 -13.58
CA ALA A 81 8.93 4.43 -12.33
C ALA A 81 9.48 3.63 -11.13
N GLN A 82 9.58 2.31 -11.25
CA GLN A 82 10.19 1.45 -10.22
C GLN A 82 11.60 1.92 -9.84
N LYS A 83 12.43 2.30 -10.82
CA LYS A 83 13.79 2.78 -10.58
C LYS A 83 13.81 4.07 -9.74
N ILE A 84 12.92 5.02 -10.03
CA ILE A 84 12.78 6.25 -9.24
C ILE A 84 12.33 5.93 -7.81
N ILE A 85 11.29 5.12 -7.67
CA ILE A 85 10.76 4.74 -6.34
C ILE A 85 11.86 4.06 -5.50
N LYS A 86 12.60 3.11 -6.07
CA LYS A 86 13.76 2.50 -5.39
C LYS A 86 14.78 3.53 -4.93
N GLY A 87 15.08 4.51 -5.78
CA GLY A 87 16.00 5.61 -5.42
C GLY A 87 15.49 6.46 -4.26
N ILE A 88 14.16 6.72 -4.16
CA ILE A 88 13.57 7.45 -3.02
C ILE A 88 13.76 6.65 -1.72
N TYR A 89 13.51 5.33 -1.76
CA TYR A 89 13.68 4.44 -0.61
C TYR A 89 15.16 4.31 -0.18
N GLN A 90 16.09 4.23 -1.14
CA GLN A 90 17.53 4.29 -0.85
C GLN A 90 17.94 5.59 -0.17
N ASP A 91 17.42 6.73 -0.64
CA ASP A 91 17.75 8.03 -0.08
C ASP A 91 17.20 8.18 1.35
N LEU A 92 16.01 7.68 1.64
CA LEU A 92 15.49 7.59 3.01
C LEU A 92 16.42 6.76 3.90
N ALA A 93 16.81 5.59 3.45
CA ALA A 93 17.65 4.67 4.22
C ALA A 93 19.05 5.24 4.52
N LYS A 94 19.59 6.07 3.62
CA LYS A 94 20.88 6.74 3.80
C LYS A 94 20.82 7.91 4.78
N SER A 95 19.69 8.61 4.82
CA SER A 95 19.57 9.88 5.54
C SER A 95 18.95 9.73 6.93
N SER A 96 18.34 8.61 7.25
CA SER A 96 17.55 8.44 8.47
C SER A 96 17.77 7.07 9.11
N SER A 97 17.63 6.99 10.43
CA SER A 97 17.66 5.74 11.20
C SER A 97 16.27 5.39 11.69
N PHE A 98 15.79 4.19 11.35
CA PHE A 98 14.48 3.67 11.75
C PHE A 98 14.51 2.14 11.74
N ASN A 99 13.50 1.48 12.32
CA ASN A 99 13.53 0.03 12.56
C ASN A 99 12.64 -0.74 11.58
N GLY A 100 11.71 -0.08 10.93
CA GLY A 100 10.79 -0.72 10.00
C GLY A 100 10.17 0.24 9.01
N VAL A 101 9.54 -0.32 7.99
CA VAL A 101 8.74 0.40 7.00
C VAL A 101 7.32 -0.12 6.99
N ILE A 102 6.35 0.79 6.97
CA ILE A 102 4.95 0.47 6.68
C ILE A 102 4.70 0.89 5.24
N PHE A 103 4.42 -0.09 4.38
CA PHE A 103 4.00 0.16 3.01
C PHE A 103 2.55 0.63 3.02
N HIS A 104 2.33 1.85 2.58
CA HIS A 104 1.07 2.57 2.62
C HIS A 104 -0.02 1.87 1.79
N ASP A 105 -1.28 2.19 2.06
CA ASP A 105 -2.45 1.65 1.39
C ASP A 105 -2.61 2.08 -0.08
N ASP A 106 -1.79 3.04 -0.56
CA ASP A 106 -1.69 3.39 -1.98
C ASP A 106 -1.18 2.26 -2.88
N ALA A 107 -0.54 1.25 -2.27
CA ALA A 107 -0.13 0.03 -2.96
C ALA A 107 -1.33 -0.89 -3.19
N THR A 108 -2.24 -0.42 -4.04
CA THR A 108 -3.51 -1.05 -4.35
C THR A 108 -3.88 -0.83 -5.82
N MET A 109 -4.67 -1.71 -6.39
CA MET A 109 -5.25 -1.59 -7.73
C MET A 109 -6.67 -2.14 -7.74
N SER A 110 -7.61 -1.36 -8.26
CA SER A 110 -8.98 -1.82 -8.42
C SER A 110 -9.10 -2.89 -9.52
N ASP A 111 -10.29 -3.47 -9.66
CA ASP A 111 -10.64 -4.36 -10.76
C ASP A 111 -10.87 -3.62 -12.11
N TYR A 112 -10.51 -2.33 -12.18
CA TYR A 112 -10.44 -1.50 -13.39
C TYR A 112 -9.02 -1.00 -13.69
N GLU A 113 -8.04 -1.41 -12.92
CA GLU A 113 -6.65 -0.97 -12.95
C GLU A 113 -5.68 -2.15 -12.96
N ASP A 114 -4.53 -2.05 -13.57
CA ASP A 114 -3.92 -0.98 -14.33
C ASP A 114 -4.15 -1.21 -15.84
N ALA A 115 -4.54 -0.18 -16.59
CA ALA A 115 -4.68 -0.21 -18.04
C ALA A 115 -3.54 0.55 -18.75
N SER A 116 -2.41 0.75 -18.11
CA SER A 116 -1.23 1.33 -18.75
C SER A 116 -0.64 0.38 -19.80
N PRO A 117 0.06 0.90 -20.83
CA PRO A 117 0.62 0.05 -21.88
C PRO A 117 1.55 -1.06 -21.35
N ASP A 118 2.31 -0.80 -20.29
CA ASP A 118 3.23 -1.79 -19.71
C ASP A 118 2.46 -2.85 -18.92
N ALA A 119 1.38 -2.47 -18.23
CA ALA A 119 0.49 -3.41 -17.56
C ALA A 119 -0.18 -4.36 -18.55
N LEU A 120 -0.73 -3.83 -19.66
CA LEU A 120 -1.36 -4.64 -20.69
C LEU A 120 -0.39 -5.65 -21.34
N LYS A 121 0.88 -5.25 -21.54
CA LYS A 121 1.94 -6.18 -21.98
C LYS A 121 2.18 -7.30 -20.98
N ALA A 122 2.21 -6.97 -19.68
CA ALA A 122 2.39 -7.95 -18.62
C ALA A 122 1.22 -8.94 -18.56
N TYR A 123 -0.01 -8.47 -18.68
CA TYR A 123 -1.20 -9.32 -18.75
C TYR A 123 -1.18 -10.28 -19.93
N LYS A 124 -0.85 -9.77 -21.14
CA LYS A 124 -0.70 -10.59 -22.32
C LYS A 124 0.37 -11.68 -22.13
N LYS A 125 1.52 -11.34 -21.54
CA LYS A 125 2.58 -12.31 -21.20
C LYS A 125 2.09 -13.38 -20.22
N ALA A 126 1.19 -13.02 -19.30
CA ALA A 126 0.57 -13.94 -18.36
C ALA A 126 -0.60 -14.75 -18.96
N GLY A 127 -0.88 -14.60 -20.27
CA GLY A 127 -1.99 -15.29 -20.95
C GLY A 127 -3.37 -14.74 -20.59
N LEU A 128 -3.44 -13.45 -20.24
CA LEU A 128 -4.69 -12.74 -19.97
C LEU A 128 -5.05 -11.83 -21.16
N PRO A 129 -6.35 -11.54 -21.39
CA PRO A 129 -6.78 -10.52 -22.34
C PRO A 129 -6.22 -9.13 -21.98
N VAL A 130 -6.12 -8.25 -22.98
CA VAL A 130 -5.78 -6.84 -22.77
C VAL A 130 -7.02 -5.98 -22.52
N GLU A 131 -8.20 -6.50 -22.83
CA GLU A 131 -9.48 -5.89 -22.54
C GLU A 131 -9.91 -6.23 -21.10
N LEU A 132 -9.80 -5.29 -20.19
CA LEU A 132 -10.09 -5.54 -18.75
C LEU A 132 -11.56 -5.94 -18.53
N ALA A 133 -12.48 -5.47 -19.35
CA ALA A 133 -13.87 -5.90 -19.32
C ALA A 133 -14.01 -7.42 -19.55
N SER A 134 -13.24 -7.99 -20.47
CA SER A 134 -13.22 -9.43 -20.74
C SER A 134 -12.62 -10.24 -19.60
N ILE A 135 -11.67 -9.65 -18.85
CA ILE A 135 -11.13 -10.29 -17.65
C ILE A 135 -12.21 -10.33 -16.56
N ARG A 136 -12.89 -9.20 -16.33
CA ARG A 136 -13.93 -9.09 -15.29
C ARG A 136 -15.17 -9.92 -15.55
N ALA A 137 -15.47 -10.20 -16.82
CA ALA A 137 -16.61 -11.04 -17.22
C ALA A 137 -16.38 -12.53 -16.97
N ASP A 138 -15.16 -12.96 -16.65
CA ASP A 138 -14.79 -14.35 -16.43
C ASP A 138 -14.11 -14.49 -15.07
N GLU A 139 -14.75 -15.18 -14.16
CA GLU A 139 -14.28 -15.28 -12.76
C GLU A 139 -12.86 -15.90 -12.65
N LYS A 140 -12.55 -16.92 -13.47
CA LYS A 140 -11.21 -17.54 -13.46
C LYS A 140 -10.13 -16.57 -13.93
N LYS A 141 -10.43 -15.77 -14.95
CA LYS A 141 -9.51 -14.73 -15.41
C LYS A 141 -9.37 -13.62 -14.40
N LEU A 142 -10.48 -13.20 -13.75
CA LEU A 142 -10.48 -12.19 -12.70
C LEU A 142 -9.60 -12.63 -11.52
N GLN A 143 -9.77 -13.84 -11.02
CA GLN A 143 -8.95 -14.40 -9.94
C GLN A 143 -7.46 -14.46 -10.33
N LYS A 144 -7.15 -14.95 -11.55
CA LYS A 144 -5.77 -14.99 -12.06
C LYS A 144 -5.16 -13.58 -12.16
N TRP A 145 -5.93 -12.62 -12.62
CA TRP A 145 -5.49 -11.23 -12.74
C TRP A 145 -5.30 -10.56 -11.38
N THR A 146 -6.21 -10.79 -10.44
CA THR A 146 -6.08 -10.32 -9.05
C THR A 146 -4.82 -10.87 -8.40
N ALA A 147 -4.57 -12.17 -8.50
CA ALA A 147 -3.35 -12.80 -7.99
C ALA A 147 -2.08 -12.20 -8.63
N LEU A 148 -2.07 -11.98 -9.94
CA LEU A 148 -0.95 -11.35 -10.64
C LEU A 148 -0.69 -9.91 -10.15
N LYS A 149 -1.74 -9.11 -9.97
CA LYS A 149 -1.61 -7.74 -9.46
C LYS A 149 -1.11 -7.73 -8.02
N THR A 150 -1.69 -8.55 -7.16
CA THR A 150 -1.29 -8.69 -5.75
C THR A 150 0.18 -9.09 -5.66
N GLN A 151 0.59 -10.12 -6.41
CA GLN A 151 1.98 -10.55 -6.47
C GLN A 151 2.91 -9.43 -6.96
N THR A 152 2.53 -8.69 -8.00
CA THR A 152 3.33 -7.59 -8.53
C THR A 152 3.57 -6.51 -7.47
N ILE A 153 2.56 -6.19 -6.66
CA ILE A 153 2.66 -5.21 -5.58
C ILE A 153 3.55 -5.73 -4.46
N ASP A 154 3.33 -6.97 -4.01
CA ASP A 154 4.07 -7.56 -2.90
C ASP A 154 5.55 -7.73 -3.26
N ASP A 155 5.85 -8.28 -4.45
CA ASP A 155 7.22 -8.48 -4.91
C ASP A 155 7.98 -7.14 -4.97
N PHE A 156 7.34 -6.09 -5.51
CA PHE A 156 7.96 -4.77 -5.55
C PHE A 156 8.14 -4.16 -4.16
N SER A 157 7.19 -4.33 -3.26
CA SER A 157 7.33 -3.89 -1.86
C SER A 157 8.52 -4.58 -1.17
N MET A 158 8.73 -5.86 -1.44
CA MET A 158 9.90 -6.58 -0.94
C MET A 158 11.21 -6.10 -1.60
N GLU A 159 11.20 -5.76 -2.90
CA GLU A 159 12.35 -5.12 -3.54
C GLU A 159 12.69 -3.79 -2.85
N LEU A 160 11.68 -2.98 -2.49
CA LEU A 160 11.89 -1.73 -1.75
C LEU A 160 12.46 -1.98 -0.34
N ALA A 161 11.99 -3.01 0.35
CA ALA A 161 12.57 -3.42 1.63
C ALA A 161 14.06 -3.81 1.48
N GLN A 162 14.43 -4.50 0.40
CA GLN A 162 15.84 -4.84 0.13
C GLN A 162 16.71 -3.60 -0.12
N GLU A 163 16.19 -2.57 -0.81
CA GLU A 163 16.90 -1.30 -0.99
C GLU A 163 17.22 -0.63 0.36
N ILE A 164 16.30 -0.71 1.33
CA ILE A 164 16.55 -0.21 2.69
C ILE A 164 17.50 -1.14 3.45
N ARG A 165 17.31 -2.47 3.37
CA ARG A 165 18.12 -3.45 4.10
C ARG A 165 19.60 -3.43 3.73
N TYR A 166 19.94 -2.91 2.56
CA TYR A 166 21.33 -2.68 2.19
C TYR A 166 22.05 -1.74 3.17
N TYR A 167 21.31 -0.77 3.75
CA TYR A 167 21.83 0.19 4.74
C TYR A 167 21.41 -0.17 6.18
N GLN A 168 20.28 -0.81 6.35
CA GLN A 168 19.67 -1.15 7.64
C GLN A 168 19.21 -2.62 7.64
N PRO A 169 20.15 -3.59 7.88
CA PRO A 169 19.92 -5.01 7.63
C PRO A 169 18.77 -5.64 8.43
N PHE A 170 18.44 -5.07 9.59
CA PHE A 170 17.41 -5.59 10.50
C PHE A 170 16.03 -4.94 10.30
N LEU A 171 15.82 -4.30 9.15
CA LEU A 171 14.55 -3.65 8.84
C LEU A 171 13.38 -4.63 8.88
N MET A 172 12.36 -4.28 9.68
CA MET A 172 11.06 -4.95 9.70
C MET A 172 10.13 -4.34 8.64
N THR A 173 9.19 -5.14 8.16
CA THR A 173 8.21 -4.72 7.17
C THR A 173 6.79 -4.83 7.70
N ALA A 174 5.95 -3.85 7.40
CA ALA A 174 4.52 -3.91 7.64
C ALA A 174 3.75 -3.50 6.38
N ARG A 175 2.58 -4.10 6.17
CA ARG A 175 1.71 -3.84 5.03
C ARG A 175 0.39 -3.24 5.51
N ASN A 176 0.08 -2.02 5.10
CA ASN A 176 -1.26 -1.46 5.28
C ASN A 176 -2.29 -2.25 4.46
N MET A 177 -3.40 -2.60 5.07
CA MET A 177 -4.46 -3.39 4.44
C MET A 177 -5.84 -2.82 4.76
N TYR A 178 -6.70 -2.77 3.76
CA TYR A 178 -8.10 -2.43 3.95
C TYR A 178 -8.82 -3.53 4.73
N ALA A 179 -9.65 -3.14 5.70
CA ALA A 179 -10.42 -4.08 6.52
C ALA A 179 -11.31 -5.01 5.70
N GLN A 180 -11.88 -4.51 4.60
CA GLN A 180 -12.71 -5.29 3.68
C GLN A 180 -11.97 -6.49 3.10
N VAL A 181 -10.68 -6.37 2.80
CA VAL A 181 -9.85 -7.48 2.30
C VAL A 181 -9.71 -8.58 3.34
N ALA A 182 -9.55 -8.19 4.61
CA ALA A 182 -9.47 -9.16 5.71
C ALA A 182 -10.81 -9.87 5.94
N LEU A 183 -11.93 -9.14 5.82
CA LEU A 183 -13.27 -9.67 6.10
C LEU A 183 -13.84 -10.50 4.94
N PHE A 184 -13.62 -10.06 3.69
CA PHE A 184 -14.30 -10.60 2.52
C PHE A 184 -13.31 -11.00 1.43
N ALA A 185 -13.21 -12.28 1.11
CA ALA A 185 -12.28 -12.79 0.09
C ALA A 185 -12.47 -12.13 -1.30
N TYR A 186 -13.71 -11.80 -1.67
CA TYR A 186 -13.99 -11.12 -2.95
C TYR A 186 -13.41 -9.70 -3.04
N ALA A 187 -13.16 -9.05 -1.88
CA ALA A 187 -12.57 -7.71 -1.85
C ALA A 187 -11.11 -7.69 -2.31
N GLU A 188 -10.43 -8.83 -2.34
CA GLU A 188 -9.10 -8.95 -2.97
C GLU A 188 -9.11 -8.44 -4.41
N ASN A 189 -10.21 -8.64 -5.15
CA ASN A 189 -10.36 -8.15 -6.53
C ASN A 189 -10.38 -6.62 -6.61
N TRP A 190 -10.90 -5.95 -5.57
CA TRP A 190 -11.08 -4.50 -5.56
C TRP A 190 -9.85 -3.74 -5.11
N TYR A 191 -8.94 -4.42 -4.40
CA TYR A 191 -7.77 -3.79 -3.79
C TYR A 191 -6.44 -4.37 -4.26
N ALA A 192 -6.42 -5.53 -4.93
CA ALA A 192 -5.21 -6.28 -5.23
C ALA A 192 -4.34 -6.47 -3.98
N GLN A 193 -4.98 -6.86 -2.90
CA GLN A 193 -4.38 -7.22 -1.61
C GLN A 193 -4.89 -8.60 -1.19
N SER A 194 -4.14 -9.33 -0.38
CA SER A 194 -4.55 -10.62 0.17
C SER A 194 -4.05 -10.76 1.61
N LEU A 195 -4.96 -11.10 2.53
CA LEU A 195 -4.61 -11.29 3.94
C LEU A 195 -3.59 -12.41 4.11
N GLU A 196 -3.82 -13.55 3.47
CA GLU A 196 -2.92 -14.70 3.53
C GLU A 196 -1.51 -14.33 3.07
N ARG A 197 -1.40 -13.73 1.89
CA ARG A 197 -0.10 -13.30 1.36
C ARG A 197 0.56 -12.24 2.23
N SER A 198 -0.21 -11.32 2.79
CA SER A 198 0.34 -10.30 3.69
C SER A 198 0.94 -10.92 4.94
N LEU A 199 0.24 -11.85 5.58
CA LEU A 199 0.73 -12.58 6.75
C LEU A 199 1.97 -13.44 6.46
N ASP A 200 2.12 -13.93 5.22
CA ASP A 200 3.28 -14.73 4.82
C ASP A 200 4.49 -13.89 4.43
N HIS A 201 4.28 -12.78 3.71
CA HIS A 201 5.38 -12.02 3.08
C HIS A 201 5.94 -10.91 3.94
N TYR A 202 5.13 -10.34 4.85
CA TYR A 202 5.55 -9.21 5.71
C TYR A 202 5.74 -9.66 7.15
N ASP A 203 6.54 -8.92 7.91
CA ASP A 203 6.69 -9.16 9.34
C ASP A 203 5.38 -8.85 10.08
N PHE A 204 4.66 -7.80 9.62
CA PHE A 204 3.36 -7.41 10.16
C PHE A 204 2.37 -7.04 9.05
N THR A 205 1.09 -7.29 9.32
CA THR A 205 -0.05 -6.76 8.56
C THR A 205 -0.75 -5.71 9.40
N ALA A 206 -0.79 -4.46 8.91
CA ALA A 206 -1.46 -3.35 9.58
C ALA A 206 -2.85 -3.17 8.97
N ILE A 207 -3.87 -3.73 9.61
CA ILE A 207 -5.26 -3.66 9.13
C ILE A 207 -5.88 -2.35 9.57
N MET A 208 -6.41 -1.58 8.63
CA MET A 208 -7.14 -0.34 8.85
C MET A 208 -8.51 -0.65 9.48
N ALA A 209 -8.52 -0.92 10.78
CA ALA A 209 -9.71 -1.24 11.57
C ALA A 209 -10.49 0.04 11.91
N MET A 210 -11.07 0.66 10.86
CA MET A 210 -11.63 2.01 10.87
C MET A 210 -13.15 1.99 10.61
N PRO A 211 -13.99 1.66 11.60
CA PRO A 211 -15.44 1.41 11.40
C PRO A 211 -16.19 2.64 10.87
N TYR A 212 -15.74 3.86 11.15
CA TYR A 212 -16.37 5.07 10.61
C TYR A 212 -16.04 5.27 9.13
N MET A 213 -14.83 4.95 8.71
CA MET A 213 -14.41 4.94 7.30
C MET A 213 -15.20 3.89 6.52
N GLU A 214 -15.35 2.71 7.08
CA GLU A 214 -16.10 1.59 6.48
C GLU A 214 -17.62 1.75 6.61
N GLN A 215 -18.10 2.76 7.33
CA GLN A 215 -19.52 3.06 7.54
C GLN A 215 -20.32 1.87 8.12
N VAL A 216 -19.70 1.12 9.03
CA VAL A 216 -20.35 -0.03 9.67
C VAL A 216 -21.31 0.43 10.78
N GLU A 217 -22.45 -0.25 10.90
CA GLU A 217 -23.46 0.04 11.93
C GLU A 217 -23.01 -0.51 13.29
N ASP A 218 -22.65 -1.78 13.35
CA ASP A 218 -22.17 -2.46 14.58
C ASP A 218 -20.64 -2.50 14.61
N LYS A 219 -20.06 -1.55 15.33
CA LYS A 219 -18.61 -1.40 15.44
C LYS A 219 -17.99 -2.53 16.27
N ASP A 220 -18.67 -2.98 17.31
CA ASP A 220 -18.19 -4.06 18.16
C ASP A 220 -18.12 -5.38 17.40
N GLN A 221 -19.15 -5.65 16.61
CA GLN A 221 -19.16 -6.84 15.75
C GLN A 221 -18.07 -6.77 14.69
N PHE A 222 -17.86 -5.60 14.09
CA PHE A 222 -16.78 -5.38 13.12
C PHE A 222 -15.39 -5.73 13.68
N PHE A 223 -15.06 -5.27 14.89
CA PHE A 223 -13.78 -5.61 15.52
C PHE A 223 -13.68 -7.11 15.84
N LYS A 224 -14.77 -7.72 16.36
CA LYS A 224 -14.82 -9.16 16.62
C LYS A 224 -14.60 -9.97 15.35
N ASP A 225 -15.19 -9.56 14.24
CA ASP A 225 -15.08 -10.25 12.96
C ASP A 225 -13.62 -10.16 12.42
N LEU A 226 -12.97 -9.00 12.53
CA LEU A 226 -11.57 -8.84 12.16
C LEU A 226 -10.66 -9.75 12.99
N VAL A 227 -10.81 -9.75 14.31
CA VAL A 227 -10.04 -10.61 15.21
C VAL A 227 -10.28 -12.09 14.88
N ASN A 228 -11.54 -12.49 14.74
CA ASN A 228 -11.92 -13.87 14.39
C ASN A 228 -11.36 -14.29 13.01
N ARG A 229 -11.36 -13.38 12.05
CA ARG A 229 -10.80 -13.68 10.72
C ARG A 229 -9.31 -13.92 10.76
N VAL A 230 -8.57 -13.03 11.40
CA VAL A 230 -7.11 -13.09 11.50
C VAL A 230 -6.66 -14.29 12.34
N SER A 231 -7.39 -14.64 13.41
CA SER A 231 -7.06 -15.77 14.29
C SER A 231 -7.10 -17.14 13.60
N LYS A 232 -7.72 -17.25 12.42
CA LYS A 232 -7.76 -18.49 11.62
C LYS A 232 -6.42 -18.81 10.94
N TYR A 233 -5.52 -17.83 10.86
CA TYR A 233 -4.21 -18.01 10.25
C TYR A 233 -3.14 -18.33 11.30
N PRO A 234 -2.15 -19.18 11.00
CA PRO A 234 -1.02 -19.44 11.90
C PRO A 234 -0.31 -18.16 12.30
N ASN A 235 -0.18 -17.92 13.60
CA ASN A 235 0.39 -16.67 14.16
C ASN A 235 -0.30 -15.36 13.70
N GLY A 236 -1.50 -15.43 13.14
CA GLY A 236 -2.18 -14.27 12.54
C GLY A 236 -2.26 -13.08 13.49
N LEU A 237 -2.75 -13.26 14.72
CA LEU A 237 -2.84 -12.19 15.70
C LEU A 237 -1.48 -11.63 16.14
N LYS A 238 -0.41 -12.45 16.17
CA LYS A 238 0.94 -12.01 16.51
C LYS A 238 1.57 -11.14 15.42
N LYS A 239 1.15 -11.34 14.18
CA LYS A 239 1.63 -10.61 13.00
C LYS A 239 0.68 -9.49 12.57
N THR A 240 -0.39 -9.21 13.31
CA THR A 240 -1.36 -8.19 12.95
C THR A 240 -1.33 -7.01 13.91
N VAL A 241 -1.35 -5.82 13.35
CA VAL A 241 -1.60 -4.56 14.03
C VAL A 241 -2.94 -4.03 13.54
N PHE A 242 -3.84 -3.70 14.46
CA PHE A 242 -5.10 -3.05 14.12
C PHE A 242 -4.95 -1.53 14.26
N GLU A 243 -5.07 -0.82 13.15
CA GLU A 243 -5.03 0.64 13.12
C GLU A 243 -6.40 1.20 13.44
N ILE A 244 -6.53 1.80 14.62
CA ILE A 244 -7.80 2.31 15.13
C ILE A 244 -7.98 3.77 14.71
N GLN A 245 -9.19 4.12 14.30
CA GLN A 245 -9.56 5.47 13.88
C GLN A 245 -9.77 6.37 15.09
N ALA A 246 -9.00 7.46 15.18
CA ALA A 246 -9.11 8.45 16.25
C ALA A 246 -10.05 9.63 15.91
N VAL A 247 -10.32 9.84 14.65
CA VAL A 247 -11.16 10.94 14.14
C VAL A 247 -12.12 10.40 13.09
N ASP A 248 -13.39 10.77 13.19
CA ASP A 248 -14.36 10.56 12.11
C ASP A 248 -14.17 11.65 11.05
N TRP A 249 -13.56 11.29 9.93
CA TRP A 249 -13.22 12.24 8.85
C TRP A 249 -14.44 12.82 8.11
N ARG A 250 -15.64 12.26 8.31
CA ARG A 250 -16.87 12.79 7.71
C ARG A 250 -17.29 14.12 8.35
N ASN A 251 -16.96 14.33 9.61
CA ASN A 251 -17.36 15.50 10.40
C ASN A 251 -16.22 16.12 11.23
N ASN A 252 -15.00 15.55 11.15
CA ASN A 252 -13.81 15.94 11.91
C ASN A 252 -13.98 15.83 13.44
N ASN A 253 -14.94 15.06 13.91
CA ASN A 253 -15.12 14.80 15.33
C ASN A 253 -14.13 13.75 15.84
N LYS A 254 -13.64 13.92 17.05
CA LYS A 254 -12.88 12.87 17.73
C LYS A 254 -13.80 11.67 17.95
N VAL A 255 -13.27 10.48 17.71
CA VAL A 255 -13.95 9.24 18.06
C VAL A 255 -13.84 9.06 19.57
N SER A 256 -14.97 8.72 20.24
CA SER A 256 -14.98 8.41 21.66
C SER A 256 -14.08 7.22 21.97
N SER A 257 -13.44 7.25 23.12
CA SER A 257 -12.62 6.15 23.64
C SER A 257 -13.43 5.09 24.38
N GLU A 258 -14.78 5.20 24.34
CA GLU A 258 -15.72 4.24 24.95
C GLU A 258 -16.00 3.07 24.04
#